data_02a87d935e33b2870cf89f0faf2698af
#
_entry.id   02a87d935e33b2870cf89f0faf2698af
#
_cell.length_a   1.000
_cell.length_b   1.000
_cell.length_c   1.000
_cell.angle_alpha   90.00
_cell.angle_beta   90.00
_cell.angle_gamma   90.00
#
_symmetry.space_group_name_H-M   'P 1'
#
loop_
_entity.id
_entity.type
_entity.pdbx_description
1 polymer ?
#
loop_
_entity_poly.entity_id
_entity_poly.type
_entity_poly.pdbx_seq_one_letter_code
_entity_poly.pdbx_strand_id
1 'polypeptide(L)'
;MARTELDPIDRLEEKVKLLVGVVTQLRNEHARAIEENARLVREINGLRERLVDSEASSSELSALRDERDLIRSRVAEMLDQLEAL
;
A
#
# COMPACT_ATOMS: atom_id res chain seq x y z
N MET A 1 -7.87 50.59 38.27
CA MET A 1 -8.28 50.83 36.89
C MET A 1 -7.25 50.39 35.86
N ALA A 2 -6.05 50.05 36.30
CA ALA A 2 -5.04 49.43 35.43
C ALA A 2 -5.49 48.09 34.83
N ARG A 3 -6.45 47.39 35.47
CA ARG A 3 -6.97 46.09 35.00
C ARG A 3 -7.79 46.15 33.70
N THR A 4 -8.45 47.29 33.43
CA THR A 4 -9.25 47.45 32.22
C THR A 4 -8.39 47.58 30.96
N GLU A 5 -7.18 48.05 31.06
CA GLU A 5 -6.23 48.15 29.95
C GLU A 5 -5.43 46.85 29.76
N LEU A 6 -5.16 46.14 30.87
CA LEU A 6 -4.42 44.86 30.85
C LEU A 6 -5.29 43.70 30.40
N ASP A 7 -6.60 43.69 30.72
CA ASP A 7 -7.52 42.60 30.34
C ASP A 7 -7.59 42.34 28.84
N PRO A 8 -7.74 43.37 27.96
CA PRO A 8 -7.71 43.14 26.52
C PRO A 8 -6.36 42.62 26.03
N ILE A 9 -5.27 43.08 26.62
CA ILE A 9 -3.92 42.64 26.27
C ILE A 9 -3.70 41.21 26.73
N ASP A 10 -4.12 40.86 27.94
CA ASP A 10 -4.04 39.48 28.46
C ASP A 10 -4.88 38.52 27.66
N ARG A 11 -6.08 38.90 27.24
CA ARG A 11 -6.94 38.08 26.38
C ARG A 11 -6.31 37.86 25.02
N LEU A 12 -5.71 38.90 24.46
CA LEU A 12 -4.99 38.81 23.20
C LEU A 12 -3.80 37.87 23.32
N GLU A 13 -3.04 37.99 24.38
CA GLU A 13 -1.89 37.15 24.67
C GLU A 13 -2.33 35.67 24.79
N GLU A 14 -3.40 35.37 25.52
CA GLU A 14 -3.94 34.03 25.66
C GLU A 14 -4.38 33.47 24.33
N LYS A 15 -5.06 34.26 23.52
CA LYS A 15 -5.51 33.84 22.17
C LYS A 15 -4.33 33.55 21.25
N VAL A 16 -3.27 34.40 21.34
CA VAL A 16 -2.05 34.17 20.59
C VAL A 16 -1.39 32.87 21.00
N LYS A 17 -1.31 32.57 22.29
CA LYS A 17 -0.76 31.32 22.82
C LYS A 17 -1.58 30.11 22.33
N LEU A 18 -2.90 30.20 22.34
CA LEU A 18 -3.79 29.16 21.83
C LEU A 18 -3.57 28.94 20.32
N LEU A 19 -3.46 30.01 19.57
CA LEU A 19 -3.21 29.93 18.13
C LEU A 19 -1.85 29.30 17.83
N VAL A 20 -0.81 29.66 18.58
CA VAL A 20 0.52 29.05 18.44
C VAL A 20 0.45 27.56 18.75
N GLY A 21 -0.29 27.17 19.80
CA GLY A 21 -0.52 25.77 20.12
C GLY A 21 -1.22 25.00 19.00
N VAL A 22 -2.27 25.60 18.42
CA VAL A 22 -3.00 25.00 17.30
C VAL A 22 -2.09 24.88 16.07
N VAL A 23 -1.33 25.89 15.73
CA VAL A 23 -0.40 25.86 14.59
C VAL A 23 0.66 24.78 14.80
N THR A 24 1.22 24.68 16.01
CA THR A 24 2.21 23.63 16.32
C THR A 24 1.62 22.24 16.17
N GLN A 25 0.42 22.04 16.68
CA GLN A 25 -0.29 20.75 16.54
C GLN A 25 -0.56 20.40 15.08
N LEU A 26 -1.05 21.37 14.30
CA LEU A 26 -1.33 21.17 12.88
C LEU A 26 -0.06 20.85 12.09
N ARG A 27 1.04 21.50 12.40
CA ARG A 27 2.35 21.21 11.78
C ARG A 27 2.81 19.79 12.09
N ASN A 28 2.65 19.37 13.35
CA ASN A 28 3.03 18.01 13.76
C ASN A 28 2.15 16.96 13.07
N GLU A 29 0.85 17.19 13.00
CA GLU A 29 -0.08 16.31 12.30
C GLU A 29 0.22 16.26 10.80
N HIS A 30 0.53 17.39 10.20
CA HIS A 30 0.91 17.47 8.80
C HIS A 30 2.18 16.69 8.51
N ALA A 31 3.21 16.85 9.36
CA ALA A 31 4.46 16.10 9.22
C ALA A 31 4.22 14.58 9.31
N ARG A 32 3.38 14.14 10.24
CA ARG A 32 3.01 12.72 10.38
C ARG A 32 2.24 12.22 9.16
N ALA A 33 1.33 13.04 8.64
CA ALA A 33 0.55 12.68 7.45
C ALA A 33 1.46 12.53 6.22
N ILE A 34 2.45 13.39 6.06
CA ILE A 34 3.44 13.29 4.98
C ILE A 34 4.26 12.01 5.09
N GLU A 35 4.74 11.69 6.29
CA GLU A 35 5.49 10.44 6.54
C GLU A 35 4.64 9.22 6.26
N GLU A 36 3.41 9.22 6.74
CA GLU A 36 2.47 8.13 6.52
C GLU A 36 2.15 7.95 5.04
N ASN A 37 1.91 9.05 4.32
CA ASN A 37 1.69 9.01 2.88
C ASN A 37 2.88 8.43 2.13
N ALA A 38 4.10 8.83 2.49
CA ALA A 38 5.32 8.28 1.89
C ALA A 38 5.45 6.78 2.16
N ARG A 39 5.12 6.33 3.36
CA ARG A 39 5.12 4.90 3.71
C ARG A 39 4.08 4.14 2.91
N LEU A 40 2.86 4.66 2.83
CA LEU A 40 1.77 4.03 2.08
C LEU A 40 2.08 3.94 0.58
N VAL A 41 2.70 4.96 0.00
CA VAL A 41 3.13 4.92 -1.40
C VAL A 41 4.15 3.80 -1.62
N ARG A 42 5.11 3.65 -0.71
CA ARG A 42 6.09 2.56 -0.79
C ARG A 42 5.42 1.19 -0.67
N GLU A 43 4.45 1.03 0.24
CA GLU A 43 3.69 -0.21 0.39
C GLU A 43 2.90 -0.53 -0.87
N ILE A 44 2.23 0.46 -1.46
CA ILE A 44 1.47 0.28 -2.69
C ILE A 44 2.39 -0.17 -3.83
N ASN A 45 3.55 0.45 -3.98
CA ASN A 45 4.51 0.08 -5.01
C ASN A 45 5.04 -1.33 -4.79
N GLY A 46 5.35 -1.70 -3.55
CA GLY A 46 5.77 -3.06 -3.19
C GLY A 46 4.70 -4.10 -3.48
N LEU A 47 3.44 -3.80 -3.16
CA LEU A 47 2.32 -4.69 -3.44
C LEU A 47 2.07 -4.85 -4.95
N ARG A 48 2.21 -3.78 -5.72
CA ARG A 48 2.11 -3.83 -7.18
C ARG A 48 3.17 -4.72 -7.80
N GLU A 49 4.41 -4.61 -7.32
CA GLU A 49 5.50 -5.49 -7.79
C GLU A 49 5.21 -6.96 -7.47
N ARG A 50 4.74 -7.24 -6.25
CA ARG A 50 4.35 -8.60 -5.86
C ARG A 50 3.20 -9.13 -6.70
N LEU A 51 2.24 -8.28 -7.03
CA LEU A 51 1.11 -8.65 -7.87
C LEU A 51 1.58 -9.04 -9.28
N VAL A 52 2.48 -8.25 -9.88
CA VAL A 52 3.05 -8.54 -11.19
C VAL A 52 3.81 -9.87 -11.16
N ASP A 53 4.64 -10.10 -10.14
CA ASP A 53 5.39 -11.35 -9.97
C ASP A 53 4.45 -12.55 -9.78
N SER A 54 3.40 -12.37 -9.00
CA SER A 54 2.38 -13.40 -8.77
C SER A 54 1.63 -13.75 -10.04
N GLU A 55 1.27 -12.77 -10.86
CA GLU A 55 0.60 -12.98 -12.15
C GLU A 55 1.52 -13.72 -13.12
N ALA A 56 2.81 -13.36 -13.17
CA ALA A 56 3.80 -14.05 -13.99
C ALA A 56 3.96 -15.51 -13.56
N SER A 57 4.07 -15.77 -12.26
CA SER A 57 4.17 -17.13 -11.70
C SER A 57 2.92 -17.96 -11.99
N SER A 58 1.75 -17.34 -11.86
CA SER A 58 0.47 -18.00 -12.18
C SER A 58 0.36 -18.37 -13.66
N SER A 59 0.83 -17.48 -14.53
CA SER A 59 0.85 -17.72 -15.98
C SER A 59 1.81 -18.86 -16.34
N GLU A 60 3.00 -18.89 -15.75
CA GLU A 60 3.96 -19.97 -15.94
C GLU A 60 3.40 -21.32 -15.46
N LEU A 61 2.75 -21.33 -14.30
CA LEU A 61 2.16 -22.53 -13.74
C LEU A 61 1.05 -23.06 -14.66
N SER A 62 0.21 -22.18 -15.19
CA SER A 62 -0.84 -22.54 -16.14
C SER A 62 -0.26 -23.17 -17.41
N ALA A 63 0.79 -22.56 -17.97
CA ALA A 63 1.48 -23.07 -19.15
C ALA A 63 2.11 -24.46 -18.91
N LEU A 64 2.73 -24.66 -17.74
CA LEU A 64 3.31 -25.96 -17.36
C LEU A 64 2.23 -27.04 -17.18
N ARG A 65 1.09 -26.69 -16.63
CA ARG A 65 -0.06 -27.61 -16.49
C ARG A 65 -0.61 -28.04 -17.86
N ASP A 66 -0.74 -27.08 -18.77
CA ASP A 66 -1.21 -27.39 -20.14
C ASP A 66 -0.21 -28.29 -20.86
N GLU A 67 1.07 -28.03 -20.74
CA GLU A 67 2.13 -28.86 -21.31
C GLU A 67 2.10 -30.26 -20.71
N ARG A 68 1.96 -30.38 -19.41
CA ARG A 68 1.83 -31.67 -18.72
C ARG A 68 0.63 -32.46 -19.26
N ASP A 69 -0.52 -31.84 -19.42
CA ASP A 69 -1.73 -32.48 -19.88
C ASP A 69 -1.57 -32.94 -21.32
N LEU A 70 -0.91 -32.18 -22.17
CA LEU A 70 -0.58 -32.55 -23.53
C LEU A 70 0.34 -33.77 -23.57
N ILE A 71 1.37 -33.81 -22.75
CA ILE A 71 2.30 -34.95 -22.66
C ILE A 71 1.55 -36.21 -22.19
N ARG A 72 0.72 -36.08 -21.17
CA ARG A 72 -0.11 -37.21 -20.69
C ARG A 72 -1.02 -37.78 -21.77
N SER A 73 -1.66 -36.91 -22.53
CA SER A 73 -2.54 -37.31 -23.64
C SER A 73 -1.76 -38.07 -24.71
N ARG A 74 -0.59 -37.60 -25.09
CA ARG A 74 0.27 -38.26 -26.06
C ARG A 74 0.75 -39.62 -25.59
N VAL A 75 1.16 -39.72 -24.33
CA VAL A 75 1.60 -40.99 -23.73
C VAL A 75 0.42 -42.00 -23.70
N ALA A 76 -0.77 -41.54 -23.34
CA ALA A 76 -1.95 -42.40 -23.36
C ALA A 76 -2.27 -42.92 -24.76
N GLU A 77 -2.17 -42.09 -25.79
CA GLU A 77 -2.36 -42.51 -27.20
C GLU A 77 -1.30 -43.53 -27.63
N MET A 78 -0.05 -43.32 -27.28
CA MET A 78 1.03 -44.27 -27.59
C MET A 78 0.80 -45.61 -26.89
N LEU A 79 0.38 -45.59 -25.64
CA LEU A 79 0.07 -46.81 -24.90
C LEU A 79 -1.08 -47.56 -25.53
N ASP A 80 -2.15 -46.88 -25.93
CA ASP A 80 -3.29 -47.49 -26.63
C ASP A 80 -2.87 -48.13 -27.95
N GLN A 81 -1.98 -47.50 -28.72
CA GLN A 81 -1.46 -48.04 -29.96
C GLN A 81 -0.61 -49.30 -29.71
N LEU A 82 0.20 -49.31 -28.66
CA LEU A 82 1.01 -50.47 -28.31
C LEU A 82 0.14 -51.65 -27.84
N GLU A 83 -0.90 -51.38 -27.08
CA GLU A 83 -1.82 -52.42 -26.61
C GLU A 83 -2.67 -53.01 -27.73
N ALA A 84 -2.90 -52.27 -28.82
CA ALA A 84 -3.62 -52.73 -29.99
C ALA A 84 -2.80 -53.69 -30.87
N LEU A 85 -1.50 -53.71 -30.67
CA LEU A 85 -0.63 -54.63 -31.36
C LEU A 85 -0.71 -56.02 -30.73
#